data_bdca9c46e70b441c7620b9ad03d1379f
#
_entry.id   bdca9c46e70b441c7620b9ad03d1379f
#
_cell.length_a   1.000
_cell.length_b   1.000
_cell.length_c   1.000
_cell.angle_alpha   90.00
_cell.angle_beta   90.00
_cell.angle_gamma   90.00
#
_symmetry.space_group_name_H-M   'P 1'
#
loop_
_entity.id
_entity.type
_entity.pdbx_description
1 polymer ?
#
loop_
_entity_poly.entity_id
_entity_poly.type
_entity_poly.pdbx_seq_one_letter_code
_entity_poly.pdbx_strand_id
1 'polypeptide(L)'
;FDVCSTVDCQAYKGAALSNERSDAAAEETRGVYLYYNGELVTNAVYYSCNGGASESCKNVWGSEVPYLQGKLDPYEASVAWRFSRYYWSFTATGDELREVLKSEANTDIGQVQNVYVSEYSDTGNVIAVTYEGTRGSYTARREKCRTLLNGVYDHINVRSMRYTVTVGDASTYYVNDAQSSVTG
;
A
#
# COMPACT_ATOMS: atom_id res chain seq x y z
N PHE A 1 -8.95 -11.46 -25.68
CA PHE A 1 -7.56 -10.96 -25.55
C PHE A 1 -7.00 -11.34 -24.17
N ASP A 2 -5.70 -11.52 -24.11
CA ASP A 2 -5.07 -12.05 -22.90
C ASP A 2 -4.60 -10.96 -21.95
N VAL A 3 -4.34 -9.75 -22.46
CA VAL A 3 -3.93 -8.56 -21.67
C VAL A 3 -4.53 -7.29 -22.25
N CYS A 4 -4.70 -6.28 -21.41
CA CYS A 4 -5.13 -4.95 -21.82
C CYS A 4 -3.98 -3.93 -21.65
N SER A 5 -4.12 -2.76 -22.25
CA SER A 5 -3.12 -1.68 -22.16
C SER A 5 -3.38 -0.70 -21.01
N THR A 6 -4.38 -0.97 -20.18
CA THR A 6 -4.76 -0.14 -19.03
C THR A 6 -4.07 -0.60 -17.75
N VAL A 7 -4.29 0.12 -16.67
CA VAL A 7 -3.77 -0.23 -15.33
C VAL A 7 -4.34 -1.55 -14.77
N ASP A 8 -5.41 -2.08 -15.33
CA ASP A 8 -5.99 -3.35 -14.90
C ASP A 8 -5.06 -4.55 -15.21
N CYS A 9 -4.29 -4.45 -16.29
CA CYS A 9 -3.23 -5.41 -16.62
C CYS A 9 -1.86 -4.74 -16.42
N GLN A 10 -1.48 -3.91 -17.38
CA GLN A 10 -0.26 -3.11 -17.37
C GLN A 10 -0.45 -1.88 -18.24
N ALA A 11 -0.24 -0.68 -17.69
CA ALA A 11 -0.29 0.54 -18.49
C ALA A 11 0.78 0.51 -19.59
N TYR A 12 0.35 0.24 -20.80
CA TYR A 12 1.19 0.15 -21.99
C TYR A 12 1.01 1.37 -22.87
N LYS A 13 2.07 2.13 -23.07
CA LYS A 13 2.06 3.38 -23.83
C LYS A 13 2.56 3.24 -25.28
N GLY A 14 2.74 2.03 -25.75
CA GLY A 14 3.19 1.71 -27.09
C GLY A 14 4.70 1.56 -27.23
N ALA A 15 5.14 0.95 -28.32
CA ALA A 15 6.54 0.68 -28.63
C ALA A 15 7.39 1.96 -28.79
N ALA A 16 6.77 3.12 -29.02
CA ALA A 16 7.49 4.38 -29.11
C ALA A 16 8.23 4.81 -27.83
N LEU A 17 7.91 4.18 -26.69
CA LEU A 17 8.61 4.38 -25.41
C LEU A 17 9.62 3.27 -25.07
N SER A 18 9.78 2.29 -25.96
CA SER A 18 10.82 1.27 -25.77
C SER A 18 12.22 1.88 -25.95
N ASN A 19 13.19 1.23 -25.40
CA ASN A 19 14.61 1.57 -25.52
C ASN A 19 15.45 0.29 -25.52
N GLU A 20 16.71 0.41 -25.88
CA GLU A 20 17.62 -0.75 -25.97
C GLU A 20 17.63 -1.64 -24.72
N ARG A 21 17.51 -1.07 -23.52
CA ARG A 21 17.48 -1.86 -22.27
C ARG A 21 16.18 -2.64 -22.12
N SER A 22 15.02 -2.01 -22.44
CA SER A 22 13.73 -2.69 -22.38
C SER A 22 13.63 -3.79 -23.42
N ASP A 23 14.17 -3.55 -24.61
CA ASP A 23 14.16 -4.50 -25.71
C ASP A 23 15.09 -5.69 -25.42
N ALA A 24 16.30 -5.44 -24.88
CA ALA A 24 17.22 -6.49 -24.41
C ALA A 24 16.57 -7.31 -23.29
N ALA A 25 15.96 -6.69 -22.29
CA ALA A 25 15.30 -7.40 -21.20
C ALA A 25 14.15 -8.28 -21.71
N ALA A 26 13.35 -7.81 -22.66
CA ALA A 26 12.27 -8.59 -23.26
C ALA A 26 12.80 -9.79 -24.05
N GLU A 27 13.92 -9.62 -24.76
CA GLU A 27 14.54 -10.73 -25.50
C GLU A 27 15.21 -11.74 -24.59
N GLU A 28 15.96 -11.30 -23.56
CA GLU A 28 16.60 -12.17 -22.57
C GLU A 28 15.60 -13.02 -21.77
N THR A 29 14.39 -12.49 -21.56
CA THR A 29 13.33 -13.20 -20.82
C THR A 29 12.31 -13.91 -21.73
N ARG A 30 12.56 -13.95 -23.03
CA ARG A 30 11.68 -14.65 -23.98
C ARG A 30 11.54 -16.13 -23.63
N GLY A 31 10.32 -16.58 -23.37
CA GLY A 31 10.02 -17.96 -22.98
C GLY A 31 10.39 -18.31 -21.53
N VAL A 32 10.73 -17.31 -20.70
CA VAL A 32 10.96 -17.50 -19.27
C VAL A 32 9.64 -17.26 -18.53
N TYR A 33 9.21 -18.25 -17.75
CA TYR A 33 7.97 -18.22 -16.99
C TYR A 33 8.22 -18.53 -15.51
N LEU A 34 7.36 -18.02 -14.65
CA LEU A 34 7.38 -18.34 -13.22
C LEU A 34 6.61 -19.63 -12.97
N TYR A 35 7.21 -20.55 -12.23
CA TYR A 35 6.60 -21.79 -11.79
C TYR A 35 6.62 -21.92 -10.27
N TYR A 36 5.59 -22.52 -9.73
CA TYR A 36 5.50 -22.94 -8.34
C TYR A 36 5.07 -24.39 -8.25
N ASN A 37 5.87 -25.25 -7.61
CA ASN A 37 5.62 -26.70 -7.52
C ASN A 37 5.34 -27.37 -8.87
N GLY A 38 5.98 -26.94 -9.94
CA GLY A 38 5.81 -27.51 -11.29
C GLY A 38 4.63 -26.96 -12.09
N GLU A 39 3.84 -26.06 -11.53
CA GLU A 39 2.71 -25.41 -12.20
C GLU A 39 3.04 -23.96 -12.55
N LEU A 40 2.49 -23.48 -13.68
CA LEU A 40 2.65 -22.12 -14.14
C LEU A 40 1.99 -21.15 -13.16
N VAL A 41 2.73 -20.13 -12.70
CA VAL A 41 2.19 -19.04 -11.90
C VAL A 41 1.36 -18.12 -12.78
N THR A 42 0.05 -18.11 -12.56
CA THR A 42 -0.91 -17.28 -13.32
C THR A 42 -1.31 -15.99 -12.60
N ASN A 43 -0.94 -15.83 -11.33
CA ASN A 43 -1.26 -14.68 -10.52
C ASN A 43 0.05 -14.05 -9.96
N ALA A 44 0.91 -13.59 -10.86
CA ALA A 44 2.12 -12.86 -10.52
C ALA A 44 1.79 -11.36 -10.38
N VAL A 45 1.78 -10.85 -9.14
CA VAL A 45 1.62 -9.41 -8.86
C VAL A 45 2.97 -8.74 -8.71
N TYR A 46 3.05 -7.49 -9.14
CA TYR A 46 4.25 -6.67 -9.04
C TYR A 46 3.88 -5.23 -8.65
N TYR A 47 4.86 -4.49 -8.20
CA TYR A 47 4.71 -3.10 -7.73
C TYR A 47 5.99 -2.31 -8.04
N SER A 48 5.89 -1.00 -8.03
CA SER A 48 7.06 -0.13 -8.25
C SER A 48 7.93 0.01 -6.99
N CYS A 49 7.31 -0.08 -5.81
CA CYS A 49 7.95 0.18 -4.53
C CYS A 49 7.08 -0.39 -3.40
N ASN A 50 7.69 -1.08 -2.43
CA ASN A 50 7.00 -1.72 -1.31
C ASN A 50 7.21 -1.02 0.05
N GLY A 51 8.07 0.00 0.11
CA GLY A 51 8.41 0.69 1.35
C GLY A 51 9.29 -0.13 2.30
N GLY A 52 10.02 -1.13 1.79
CA GLY A 52 10.94 -1.97 2.54
C GLY A 52 10.40 -3.35 2.96
N ALA A 53 9.14 -3.68 2.65
CA ALA A 53 8.59 -5.01 2.82
C ALA A 53 7.34 -5.25 1.98
N SER A 54 7.27 -6.38 1.29
CA SER A 54 6.02 -6.87 0.73
C SER A 54 5.11 -7.44 1.81
N GLU A 55 3.82 -7.62 1.49
CA GLU A 55 2.86 -8.25 2.40
C GLU A 55 2.25 -9.51 1.77
N SER A 56 1.83 -10.46 2.60
CA SER A 56 1.20 -11.67 2.12
C SER A 56 -0.17 -11.40 1.49
N CYS A 57 -0.51 -12.18 0.48
CA CYS A 57 -1.82 -12.17 -0.15
C CYS A 57 -2.95 -12.36 0.88
N LYS A 58 -2.73 -13.23 1.89
CA LYS A 58 -3.66 -13.47 2.98
C LYS A 58 -3.97 -12.20 3.79
N ASN A 59 -2.94 -11.43 4.14
CA ASN A 59 -3.09 -10.22 4.94
C ASN A 59 -3.67 -9.05 4.13
N VAL A 60 -3.47 -9.02 2.82
CA VAL A 60 -3.98 -7.94 1.95
C VAL A 60 -5.38 -8.25 1.45
N TRP A 61 -5.59 -9.43 0.85
CA TRP A 61 -6.84 -9.79 0.16
C TRP A 61 -7.63 -10.90 0.83
N GLY A 62 -7.08 -11.55 1.85
CA GLY A 62 -7.77 -12.55 2.67
C GLY A 62 -7.68 -13.98 2.17
N SER A 63 -7.10 -14.23 1.01
CA SER A 63 -6.87 -15.57 0.47
C SER A 63 -5.40 -15.90 0.50
N GLU A 64 -5.05 -17.12 0.91
CA GLU A 64 -3.67 -17.56 0.93
C GLU A 64 -3.23 -18.00 -0.47
N VAL A 65 -2.12 -17.44 -0.94
CA VAL A 65 -1.44 -17.86 -2.16
C VAL A 65 -0.01 -18.21 -1.76
N PRO A 66 0.43 -19.48 -1.87
CA PRO A 66 1.68 -19.96 -1.28
C PRO A 66 2.93 -19.24 -1.75
N TYR A 67 2.94 -18.70 -2.96
CA TYR A 67 4.06 -17.96 -3.53
C TYR A 67 3.94 -16.42 -3.38
N LEU A 68 2.82 -15.90 -2.83
CA LEU A 68 2.63 -14.48 -2.53
C LEU A 68 2.72 -14.25 -1.02
N GLN A 69 3.91 -14.43 -0.48
CA GLN A 69 4.20 -14.27 0.94
C GLN A 69 4.85 -12.91 1.21
N GLY A 70 4.63 -12.39 2.44
CA GLY A 70 5.31 -11.20 2.92
C GLY A 70 6.81 -11.44 3.08
N LYS A 71 7.64 -10.49 2.63
CA LYS A 71 9.10 -10.53 2.76
C LYS A 71 9.66 -9.15 3.02
N LEU A 72 10.66 -9.08 3.89
CA LEU A 72 11.48 -7.88 4.07
C LEU A 72 12.33 -7.65 2.81
N ASP A 73 12.40 -6.39 2.40
CA ASP A 73 13.24 -5.93 1.29
C ASP A 73 14.22 -4.85 1.77
N PRO A 74 15.38 -5.26 2.32
CA PRO A 74 16.37 -4.30 2.81
C PRO A 74 17.10 -3.56 1.69
N TYR A 75 16.94 -3.99 0.44
CA TYR A 75 17.68 -3.45 -0.70
C TYR A 75 16.98 -2.23 -1.31
N GLU A 76 15.66 -2.13 -1.21
CA GLU A 76 14.88 -1.05 -1.81
C GLU A 76 15.32 0.33 -1.27
N ALA A 77 15.65 0.43 0.02
CA ALA A 77 16.14 1.66 0.64
C ALA A 77 17.38 2.23 -0.07
N SER A 78 18.28 1.39 -0.59
CA SER A 78 19.48 1.82 -1.29
C SER A 78 19.22 2.52 -2.62
N VAL A 79 18.04 2.32 -3.19
CA VAL A 79 17.58 2.91 -4.45
C VAL A 79 16.34 3.81 -4.27
N ALA A 80 15.97 4.12 -3.04
CA ALA A 80 14.78 4.91 -2.68
C ALA A 80 14.73 6.25 -3.43
N TRP A 81 15.88 6.87 -3.71
CA TRP A 81 16.00 8.11 -4.47
C TRP A 81 15.43 8.03 -5.91
N ARG A 82 15.23 6.83 -6.44
CA ARG A 82 14.59 6.59 -7.75
C ARG A 82 13.07 6.65 -7.70
N PHE A 83 12.50 6.55 -6.50
CA PHE A 83 11.06 6.45 -6.30
C PHE A 83 10.53 7.70 -5.60
N SER A 84 9.91 8.60 -6.32
CA SER A 84 9.32 9.82 -5.76
C SER A 84 8.23 9.58 -4.70
N ARG A 85 7.81 8.32 -4.54
CA ARG A 85 6.75 7.89 -3.63
C ARG A 85 7.25 6.96 -2.52
N TYR A 86 8.54 6.80 -2.39
CA TYR A 86 9.13 5.94 -1.34
C TYR A 86 8.94 6.57 0.04
N TYR A 87 9.32 7.84 0.19
CA TYR A 87 9.04 8.61 1.40
C TYR A 87 7.75 9.41 1.22
N TRP A 88 6.88 9.34 2.20
CA TRP A 88 5.62 10.05 2.17
C TRP A 88 5.10 10.31 3.58
N SER A 89 4.39 11.40 3.75
CA SER A 89 3.66 11.73 4.95
C SER A 89 2.48 12.62 4.61
N PHE A 90 1.49 12.64 5.46
CA PHE A 90 0.41 13.62 5.42
C PHE A 90 -0.13 13.85 6.83
N THR A 91 -0.90 14.90 6.97
CA THR A 91 -1.70 15.19 8.16
C THR A 91 -3.17 15.14 7.79
N ALA A 92 -4.00 14.69 8.73
CA ALA A 92 -5.44 14.71 8.59
C ALA A 92 -6.08 15.18 9.90
N THR A 93 -7.15 15.94 9.79
CA THR A 93 -7.96 16.34 10.93
C THR A 93 -8.98 15.25 11.28
N GLY A 94 -9.49 15.27 12.50
CA GLY A 94 -10.55 14.35 12.91
C GLY A 94 -11.84 14.48 12.07
N ASP A 95 -12.15 15.69 11.60
CA ASP A 95 -13.32 15.93 10.72
C ASP A 95 -13.09 15.33 9.33
N GLU A 96 -11.91 15.48 8.74
CA GLU A 96 -11.59 14.85 7.46
C GLU A 96 -11.64 13.32 7.54
N LEU A 97 -11.08 12.73 8.61
CA LEU A 97 -11.16 11.29 8.83
C LEU A 97 -12.60 10.80 9.03
N ARG A 98 -13.43 11.59 9.71
CA ARG A 98 -14.85 11.29 9.83
C ARG A 98 -15.56 11.26 8.48
N GLU A 99 -15.32 12.25 7.61
CA GLU A 99 -15.91 12.28 6.27
C GLU A 99 -15.41 11.11 5.40
N VAL A 100 -14.13 10.74 5.51
CA VAL A 100 -13.58 9.54 4.85
C VAL A 100 -14.32 8.27 5.32
N LEU A 101 -14.53 8.10 6.62
CA LEU A 101 -15.25 6.94 7.16
C LEU A 101 -16.71 6.89 6.71
N LYS A 102 -17.36 8.02 6.61
CA LYS A 102 -18.75 8.11 6.10
C LYS A 102 -18.82 7.76 4.62
N SER A 103 -17.91 8.28 3.81
CA SER A 103 -17.86 8.06 2.36
C SER A 103 -17.45 6.64 2.00
N GLU A 104 -16.30 6.20 2.51
CA GLU A 104 -15.63 4.97 2.04
C GLU A 104 -16.01 3.72 2.85
N ALA A 105 -16.44 3.89 4.10
CA ALA A 105 -16.83 2.78 4.98
C ALA A 105 -18.32 2.77 5.32
N ASN A 106 -19.11 3.77 4.86
CA ASN A 106 -20.51 3.98 5.22
C ASN A 106 -20.73 3.92 6.75
N THR A 107 -19.79 4.50 7.51
CA THR A 107 -19.78 4.45 8.97
C THR A 107 -19.56 5.83 9.57
N ASP A 108 -20.47 6.26 10.44
CA ASP A 108 -20.33 7.51 11.19
C ASP A 108 -20.09 7.22 12.68
N ILE A 109 -18.82 7.29 13.09
CA ILE A 109 -18.40 7.12 14.50
C ILE A 109 -18.49 8.43 15.32
N GLY A 110 -19.03 9.50 14.75
CA GLY A 110 -19.04 10.83 15.36
C GLY A 110 -17.68 11.54 15.19
N GLN A 111 -17.39 12.47 16.10
CA GLN A 111 -16.09 13.15 16.11
C GLN A 111 -14.98 12.14 16.36
N VAL A 112 -13.98 12.07 15.47
CA VAL A 112 -12.81 11.22 15.66
C VAL A 112 -11.95 11.78 16.81
N GLN A 113 -11.66 10.93 17.79
CA GLN A 113 -10.93 11.29 19.01
C GLN A 113 -9.57 10.62 19.08
N ASN A 114 -9.44 9.44 18.45
CA ASN A 114 -8.19 8.70 18.43
C ASN A 114 -8.07 7.85 17.17
N VAL A 115 -6.83 7.69 16.69
CA VAL A 115 -6.49 6.80 15.58
C VAL A 115 -5.16 6.14 15.90
N TYR A 116 -5.11 4.83 15.78
CA TYR A 116 -3.87 4.08 16.02
C TYR A 116 -3.80 2.80 15.18
N VAL A 117 -2.60 2.36 14.91
CA VAL A 117 -2.36 1.05 14.32
C VAL A 117 -2.62 0.00 15.41
N SER A 118 -3.64 -0.82 15.20
CA SER A 118 -4.04 -1.86 16.16
C SER A 118 -3.38 -3.20 15.89
N GLU A 119 -2.84 -3.42 14.69
CA GLU A 119 -2.16 -4.66 14.35
C GLU A 119 -1.12 -4.46 13.25
N TYR A 120 0.08 -5.01 13.45
CA TYR A 120 1.14 -5.12 12.46
C TYR A 120 1.35 -6.59 12.07
N SER A 121 1.74 -6.83 10.83
CA SER A 121 2.19 -8.15 10.38
C SER A 121 3.62 -8.44 10.84
N ASP A 122 4.07 -9.69 10.64
CA ASP A 122 5.45 -10.11 10.92
C ASP A 122 6.50 -9.33 10.10
N THR A 123 6.10 -8.77 8.97
CA THR A 123 6.96 -7.91 8.14
C THR A 123 6.95 -6.44 8.57
N GLY A 124 6.14 -6.08 9.57
CA GLY A 124 5.98 -4.73 10.08
C GLY A 124 5.05 -3.85 9.24
N ASN A 125 4.28 -4.44 8.35
CA ASN A 125 3.23 -3.73 7.62
C ASN A 125 1.96 -3.61 8.47
N VAL A 126 1.22 -2.52 8.27
CA VAL A 126 -0.05 -2.27 8.96
C VAL A 126 -1.15 -3.16 8.37
N ILE A 127 -1.78 -3.98 9.21
CA ILE A 127 -2.89 -4.86 8.80
C ILE A 127 -4.20 -4.57 9.52
N ALA A 128 -4.18 -3.73 10.55
CA ALA A 128 -5.38 -3.15 11.14
C ALA A 128 -5.11 -1.73 11.69
N VAL A 129 -6.06 -0.81 11.45
CA VAL A 129 -6.08 0.55 12.01
C VAL A 129 -7.42 0.79 12.65
N THR A 130 -7.42 1.24 13.91
CA THR A 130 -8.63 1.56 14.64
C THR A 130 -8.82 3.07 14.74
N TYR A 131 -10.03 3.51 14.44
CA TYR A 131 -10.52 4.87 14.57
C TYR A 131 -11.56 4.87 15.69
N GLU A 132 -11.37 5.69 16.71
CA GLU A 132 -12.28 5.86 17.83
C GLU A 132 -12.93 7.24 17.77
N GLY A 133 -14.21 7.27 17.92
CA GLY A 133 -14.99 8.51 17.88
C GLY A 133 -16.02 8.57 19.01
N THR A 134 -16.74 9.71 19.08
CA THR A 134 -17.72 9.99 20.15
C THR A 134 -18.95 9.08 20.15
N ARG A 135 -19.19 8.34 19.06
CA ARG A 135 -20.36 7.47 18.89
C ARG A 135 -20.01 6.01 18.62
N GLY A 136 -18.74 5.65 18.65
CA GLY A 136 -18.28 4.29 18.42
C GLY A 136 -16.88 4.23 17.82
N SER A 137 -16.52 3.08 17.30
CA SER A 137 -15.22 2.85 16.65
C SER A 137 -15.40 2.11 15.33
N TYR A 138 -14.38 2.25 14.47
CA TYR A 138 -14.26 1.51 13.22
C TYR A 138 -12.84 0.97 13.10
N THR A 139 -12.69 -0.27 12.68
CA THR A 139 -11.39 -0.86 12.41
C THR A 139 -11.26 -1.22 10.95
N ALA A 140 -10.43 -0.49 10.22
CA ALA A 140 -10.00 -0.86 8.88
C ALA A 140 -9.04 -2.05 8.97
N ARG A 141 -9.21 -3.03 8.08
CA ARG A 141 -8.36 -4.22 8.01
C ARG A 141 -7.92 -4.50 6.59
N ARG A 142 -6.81 -5.21 6.45
CA ARG A 142 -6.30 -5.65 5.15
C ARG A 142 -6.01 -4.45 4.23
N GLU A 143 -6.34 -4.57 2.96
CA GLU A 143 -6.17 -3.51 1.97
C GLU A 143 -6.84 -2.19 2.37
N LYS A 144 -7.93 -2.23 3.13
CA LYS A 144 -8.59 -1.01 3.63
C LYS A 144 -7.72 -0.17 4.56
N CYS A 145 -6.68 -0.72 5.18
CA CYS A 145 -5.69 0.07 5.92
C CYS A 145 -4.99 1.11 5.03
N ARG A 146 -4.95 0.89 3.71
CA ARG A 146 -4.40 1.80 2.72
C ARG A 146 -5.48 2.49 1.88
N THR A 147 -6.40 1.72 1.31
CA THR A 147 -7.33 2.22 0.31
C THR A 147 -8.42 3.12 0.89
N LEU A 148 -8.81 2.92 2.16
CA LEU A 148 -9.84 3.71 2.83
C LEU A 148 -9.53 5.22 2.81
N LEU A 149 -8.27 5.59 3.00
CA LEU A 149 -7.83 6.99 3.08
C LEU A 149 -7.55 7.62 1.71
N ASN A 150 -7.58 6.82 0.63
CA ASN A 150 -7.25 7.29 -0.71
C ASN A 150 -8.54 7.54 -1.51
N GLY A 151 -8.81 8.75 -1.93
CA GLY A 151 -9.90 9.03 -2.85
C GLY A 151 -10.87 10.11 -2.42
N VAL A 152 -10.84 10.57 -1.17
CA VAL A 152 -11.71 11.69 -0.70
C VAL A 152 -10.94 13.01 -0.75
N TYR A 153 -9.70 13.03 -0.29
CA TYR A 153 -8.85 14.23 -0.25
C TYR A 153 -7.52 13.96 -0.95
N ASP A 154 -7.10 14.85 -1.84
CA ASP A 154 -5.85 14.71 -2.59
C ASP A 154 -4.59 14.68 -1.72
N HIS A 155 -4.61 15.38 -0.58
CA HIS A 155 -3.48 15.44 0.35
C HIS A 155 -3.41 14.23 1.30
N ILE A 156 -4.51 13.50 1.48
CA ILE A 156 -4.58 12.27 2.29
C ILE A 156 -4.35 11.07 1.37
N ASN A 157 -3.14 10.52 1.38
CA ASN A 157 -2.79 9.45 0.46
C ASN A 157 -1.77 8.48 1.08
N VAL A 158 -2.24 7.31 1.47
CA VAL A 158 -1.42 6.20 1.95
C VAL A 158 -0.83 5.45 0.75
N ARG A 159 0.50 5.47 0.61
CA ARG A 159 1.18 4.92 -0.57
C ARG A 159 1.69 3.49 -0.39
N SER A 160 1.94 3.07 0.84
CA SER A 160 2.35 1.69 1.19
C SER A 160 1.62 1.24 2.44
N MET A 161 1.68 -0.06 2.75
CA MET A 161 1.14 -0.60 4.01
C MET A 161 2.11 -0.39 5.20
N ARG A 162 3.28 0.20 4.98
CA ARG A 162 4.31 0.40 5.99
C ARG A 162 4.31 1.83 6.49
N TYR A 163 3.59 2.09 7.59
CA TYR A 163 3.45 3.44 8.15
C TYR A 163 3.18 3.42 9.66
N THR A 164 3.31 4.59 10.26
CA THR A 164 2.95 4.87 11.65
C THR A 164 1.88 5.96 11.70
N VAL A 165 1.10 5.98 12.76
CA VAL A 165 0.15 7.05 13.07
C VAL A 165 0.54 7.67 14.40
N THR A 166 0.64 8.99 14.44
CA THR A 166 0.86 9.75 15.67
C THR A 166 -0.24 10.78 15.84
N VAL A 167 -0.67 10.99 17.07
CA VAL A 167 -1.68 11.98 17.41
C VAL A 167 -0.94 13.28 17.76
N GLY A 168 -1.33 14.35 17.07
CA GLY A 168 -0.85 15.71 17.37
C GLY A 168 -1.85 16.49 18.21
N ASP A 169 -1.58 17.79 18.36
CA ASP A 169 -2.48 18.71 19.05
C ASP A 169 -3.76 18.96 18.24
N ALA A 170 -4.84 19.32 18.94
CA ALA A 170 -6.12 19.76 18.36
C ALA A 170 -6.73 18.77 17.32
N SER A 171 -6.74 17.47 17.63
CA SER A 171 -7.32 16.43 16.76
C SER A 171 -6.67 16.34 15.37
N THR A 172 -5.38 16.60 15.30
CA THR A 172 -4.59 16.41 14.09
C THR A 172 -3.86 15.06 14.16
N TYR A 173 -3.88 14.31 13.08
CA TYR A 173 -3.25 12.99 12.98
C TYR A 173 -2.14 13.04 11.92
N TYR A 174 -0.95 12.64 12.31
CA TYR A 174 0.22 12.55 11.43
C TYR A 174 0.38 11.10 10.98
N VAL A 175 0.38 10.87 9.69
CA VAL A 175 0.62 9.56 9.10
C VAL A 175 1.92 9.63 8.31
N ASN A 176 2.90 8.84 8.72
CA ASN A 176 4.23 8.85 8.12
C ASN A 176 4.59 7.44 7.69
N ASP A 177 5.28 7.31 6.55
CA ASP A 177 5.91 6.04 6.22
C ASP A 177 6.88 5.63 7.34
N ALA A 178 7.00 4.32 7.55
CA ALA A 178 7.83 3.79 8.65
C ALA A 178 9.34 4.04 8.45
N GLN A 179 9.76 4.52 7.29
CA GLN A 179 11.15 4.83 6.96
C GLN A 179 11.51 6.27 7.37
N SER A 180 10.55 7.18 7.43
CA SER A 180 10.78 8.58 7.85
C SER A 180 11.14 8.72 9.32
N SER A 181 10.90 7.71 10.14
CA SER A 181 11.18 7.73 11.59
C SER A 181 12.61 7.31 11.98
N VAL A 182 13.47 7.02 11.01
CA VAL A 182 14.86 6.54 11.24
C VAL A 182 15.92 7.63 11.10
N THR A 183 15.53 8.89 10.87
CA THR A 183 16.44 10.04 10.88
C THR A 183 16.27 10.83 12.17
N GLY A 184 16.91 10.32 13.22
CA GLY A 184 17.15 11.00 14.49
C GLY A 184 18.61 10.81 14.87
#